data_d3ee5d7e1d52ecb506f42a4ac516787f
#
_entry.id   d3ee5d7e1d52ecb506f42a4ac516787f
#
_cell.length_a   1.000
_cell.length_b   1.000
_cell.length_c   1.000
_cell.angle_alpha   90.00
_cell.angle_beta   90.00
_cell.angle_gamma   90.00
#
_symmetry.space_group_name_H-M   'P 1'
#
loop_
_entity.id
_entity.type
_entity.pdbx_description
1 polymer ?
#
loop_
_entity_poly.entity_id
_entity_poly.type
_entity_poly.pdbx_seq_one_letter_code
_entity_poly.pdbx_strand_id
1 'polypeptide(L)'
;SNILSRLEAYGVKIDSKDSKVQKILDEVKEREFSGYSYDGADASFELLANRLLGKVPEYLKVESYDVSVAKSDKISTKANVVFLIDGKKIECFGEGNGPVNALDNAIRSNFKKVEKYYNFFSDLKLLDYKVRILNTGTEATTRVLIESTDKTGVSWFTVGVSPNIIDASFKALIDSLDYKLYKEK
;
A
#
# COMPACT_ATOMS: atom_id res chain seq x y z
N SER A 1 14.54 -1.43 21.64
CA SER A 1 13.35 -0.74 22.03
C SER A 1 12.13 -1.24 21.25
N ASN A 2 11.13 -0.38 21.08
CA ASN A 2 9.86 -0.75 20.47
C ASN A 2 9.98 -1.38 19.07
N ILE A 3 10.95 -0.96 18.28
CA ILE A 3 11.11 -1.49 16.92
C ILE A 3 11.57 -2.96 16.95
N LEU A 4 12.50 -3.29 17.84
CA LEU A 4 12.93 -4.68 18.00
C LEU A 4 11.78 -5.57 18.47
N SER A 5 11.01 -5.08 19.45
CA SER A 5 9.82 -5.80 19.92
C SER A 5 8.79 -6.02 18.82
N ARG A 6 8.56 -5.01 17.99
CA ARG A 6 7.62 -5.12 16.87
C ARG A 6 8.12 -6.10 15.82
N LEU A 7 9.41 -6.08 15.52
CA LEU A 7 10.00 -7.03 14.58
C LEU A 7 9.87 -8.47 15.09
N GLU A 8 10.11 -8.70 16.36
CA GLU A 8 9.92 -10.02 16.98
C GLU A 8 8.46 -10.46 16.91
N ALA A 9 7.53 -9.54 17.15
CA ALA A 9 6.10 -9.84 17.10
C ALA A 9 5.66 -10.31 15.71
N TYR A 10 6.35 -9.87 14.65
CA TYR A 10 6.07 -10.30 13.27
C TYR A 10 6.92 -11.49 12.82
N GLY A 11 7.62 -12.13 13.76
CA GLY A 11 8.46 -13.29 13.45
C GLY A 11 9.77 -12.93 12.76
N VAL A 12 10.15 -11.67 12.76
CA VAL A 12 11.42 -11.22 12.20
C VAL A 12 12.48 -11.39 13.27
N LYS A 13 13.26 -12.46 13.15
CA LYS A 13 14.35 -12.75 14.08
C LYS A 13 15.62 -12.09 13.58
N ILE A 14 16.01 -11.00 14.22
CA ILE A 14 17.24 -10.29 13.89
C ILE A 14 17.98 -10.03 15.18
N ASP A 15 19.28 -10.31 15.17
CA ASP A 15 20.17 -9.92 16.26
C ASP A 15 20.23 -8.39 16.31
N SER A 16 20.07 -7.81 17.50
CA SER A 16 20.12 -6.37 17.73
C SER A 16 21.42 -5.72 17.24
N LYS A 17 22.47 -6.51 17.05
CA LYS A 17 23.77 -6.05 16.55
C LYS A 17 23.90 -6.16 15.03
N ASP A 18 22.89 -6.73 14.35
CA ASP A 18 22.91 -6.84 12.91
C ASP A 18 22.81 -5.45 12.28
N SER A 19 23.65 -5.18 11.27
CA SER A 19 23.63 -3.92 10.52
C SER A 19 22.27 -3.67 9.84
N LYS A 20 21.52 -4.74 9.53
CA LYS A 20 20.19 -4.64 8.93
C LYS A 20 19.18 -4.04 9.89
N VAL A 21 19.31 -4.29 11.19
CA VAL A 21 18.45 -3.65 12.20
C VAL A 21 18.64 -2.14 12.17
N GLN A 22 19.88 -1.68 12.05
CA GLN A 22 20.16 -0.25 12.00
C GLN A 22 19.54 0.38 10.75
N LYS A 23 19.59 -0.30 9.61
CA LYS A 23 18.93 0.18 8.39
C LYS A 23 17.42 0.32 8.57
N ILE A 24 16.79 -0.65 9.22
CA ILE A 24 15.34 -0.59 9.49
C ILE A 24 15.05 0.59 10.42
N LEU A 25 15.83 0.75 11.49
CA LEU A 25 15.66 1.86 12.43
C LEU A 25 15.78 3.21 11.72
N ASP A 26 16.80 3.37 10.89
CA ASP A 26 17.05 4.63 10.18
C ASP A 26 15.92 4.93 9.19
N GLU A 27 15.48 3.92 8.45
CA GLU A 27 14.39 4.08 7.47
C GLU A 27 13.07 4.42 8.16
N VAL A 28 12.75 3.76 9.28
CA VAL A 28 11.53 4.06 10.03
C VAL A 28 11.56 5.51 10.53
N LYS A 29 12.69 5.95 11.09
CA LYS A 29 12.84 7.33 11.57
C LYS A 29 12.68 8.34 10.44
N GLU A 30 13.29 8.09 9.30
CA GLU A 30 13.21 8.96 8.14
C GLU A 30 11.77 9.06 7.64
N ARG A 31 11.07 7.94 7.56
CA ARG A 31 9.67 7.91 7.12
C ARG A 31 8.75 8.59 8.13
N GLU A 32 8.96 8.37 9.43
CA GLU A 32 8.18 9.06 10.46
C GLU A 32 8.40 10.57 10.39
N PHE A 33 9.61 11.01 10.11
CA PHE A 33 9.91 12.41 9.90
C PHE A 33 9.15 12.99 8.70
N SER A 34 8.97 12.19 7.65
CA SER A 34 8.23 12.63 6.46
C SER A 34 6.71 12.50 6.59
N GLY A 35 6.21 12.01 7.73
CA GLY A 35 4.78 11.95 8.00
C GLY A 35 4.18 10.56 8.17
N TYR A 36 4.96 9.49 8.00
CA TYR A 36 4.45 8.14 8.26
C TYR A 36 4.22 7.93 9.75
N SER A 37 3.16 7.18 10.05
CA SER A 37 2.91 6.65 11.37
C SER A 37 2.60 5.18 11.20
N TYR A 38 3.41 4.34 11.82
CA TYR A 38 3.21 2.88 11.74
C TYR A 38 2.37 2.36 12.91
N ASP A 39 1.98 3.24 13.84
CA ASP A 39 1.00 2.88 14.85
C ASP A 39 -0.34 2.64 14.17
N GLY A 40 -0.88 1.43 14.32
CA GLY A 40 -2.09 1.03 13.63
C GLY A 40 -1.90 0.69 12.15
N ALA A 41 -0.67 0.67 11.64
CA ALA A 41 -0.37 0.28 10.26
C ALA A 41 0.64 -0.86 10.25
N ASP A 42 0.34 -1.92 10.96
CA ASP A 42 1.23 -3.06 11.18
C ASP A 42 1.65 -3.74 9.88
N ALA A 43 0.75 -3.84 8.91
CA ALA A 43 1.05 -4.49 7.64
C ALA A 43 2.11 -3.71 6.85
N SER A 44 1.98 -2.38 6.78
CA SER A 44 3.00 -1.55 6.12
C SER A 44 4.34 -1.62 6.83
N PHE A 45 4.33 -1.66 8.16
CA PHE A 45 5.57 -1.81 8.94
C PHE A 45 6.25 -3.15 8.65
N GLU A 46 5.50 -4.24 8.68
CA GLU A 46 6.03 -5.57 8.39
C GLU A 46 6.60 -5.65 6.97
N LEU A 47 5.88 -5.07 5.99
CA LEU A 47 6.38 -5.01 4.61
C LEU A 47 7.67 -4.21 4.51
N LEU A 48 7.73 -3.05 5.16
CA LEU A 48 8.93 -2.21 5.14
C LEU A 48 10.13 -2.96 5.68
N ALA A 49 9.99 -3.57 6.86
CA ALA A 49 11.07 -4.33 7.48
C ALA A 49 11.52 -5.48 6.58
N ASN A 50 10.59 -6.26 6.05
CA ASN A 50 10.92 -7.42 5.23
C ASN A 50 11.45 -7.04 3.85
N ARG A 51 11.02 -5.90 3.29
CA ARG A 51 11.60 -5.36 2.05
C ARG A 51 13.08 -5.02 2.25
N LEU A 52 13.40 -4.37 3.35
CA LEU A 52 14.78 -4.03 3.69
C LEU A 52 15.65 -5.26 3.94
N LEU A 53 15.03 -6.36 4.36
CA LEU A 53 15.72 -7.64 4.54
C LEU A 53 15.78 -8.47 3.26
N GLY A 54 15.21 -7.97 2.16
CA GLY A 54 15.19 -8.70 0.89
C GLY A 54 14.25 -9.89 0.88
N LYS A 55 13.26 -9.92 1.76
CA LYS A 55 12.34 -11.05 1.90
C LYS A 55 11.02 -10.88 1.16
N VAL A 56 10.76 -9.72 0.58
CA VAL A 56 9.53 -9.45 -0.16
C VAL A 56 9.85 -9.37 -1.64
N PRO A 57 9.32 -10.29 -2.46
CA PRO A 57 9.48 -10.20 -3.91
C PRO A 57 8.77 -8.97 -4.47
N GLU A 58 9.19 -8.54 -5.64
CA GLU A 58 8.46 -7.50 -6.37
C GLU A 58 7.27 -8.15 -7.07
N TYR A 59 6.12 -8.18 -6.40
CA TYR A 59 4.91 -8.80 -6.93
C TYR A 59 4.30 -8.00 -8.07
N LEU A 60 4.14 -6.71 -7.82
CA LEU A 60 3.48 -5.77 -8.72
C LEU A 60 4.43 -4.60 -8.95
N LYS A 61 5.04 -4.55 -10.12
CA LYS A 61 5.85 -3.39 -10.47
C LYS A 61 4.94 -2.35 -11.10
N VAL A 62 4.77 -1.22 -10.46
CA VAL A 62 3.98 -0.11 -10.98
C VAL A 62 4.81 0.63 -12.03
N GLU A 63 4.34 0.67 -13.26
CA GLU A 63 4.97 1.46 -14.31
C GLU A 63 4.43 2.88 -14.31
N SER A 64 3.10 3.02 -14.22
CA SER A 64 2.44 4.32 -14.19
C SER A 64 1.02 4.20 -13.66
N TYR A 65 0.48 5.32 -13.22
CA TYR A 65 -0.94 5.44 -12.97
C TYR A 65 -1.38 6.87 -13.24
N ASP A 66 -2.65 7.04 -13.59
CA ASP A 66 -3.27 8.36 -13.69
C ASP A 66 -4.71 8.29 -13.20
N VAL A 67 -5.18 9.40 -12.66
CA VAL A 67 -6.55 9.56 -12.20
C VAL A 67 -7.07 10.88 -12.74
N SER A 68 -8.24 10.84 -13.36
CA SER A 68 -8.88 12.05 -13.87
C SER A 68 -10.26 12.20 -13.25
N VAL A 69 -10.61 13.44 -12.93
CA VAL A 69 -11.93 13.80 -12.41
C VAL A 69 -12.57 14.75 -13.41
N ALA A 70 -13.76 14.43 -13.86
CA ALA A 70 -14.53 15.28 -14.74
C ALA A 70 -15.89 15.57 -14.11
N LYS A 71 -16.33 16.81 -14.26
CA LYS A 71 -17.65 17.25 -13.79
C LYS A 71 -18.43 17.83 -14.95
N SER A 72 -19.62 17.27 -15.20
CA SER A 72 -20.63 17.87 -16.07
C SER A 72 -21.93 17.86 -15.27
N ASP A 73 -22.89 17.02 -15.62
CA ASP A 73 -24.11 16.83 -14.82
C ASP A 73 -23.80 16.13 -13.50
N LYS A 74 -22.81 15.24 -13.54
CA LYS A 74 -22.32 14.50 -12.36
C LYS A 74 -20.80 14.47 -12.37
N ILE A 75 -20.22 14.12 -11.22
CA ILE A 75 -18.77 13.92 -11.11
C ILE A 75 -18.46 12.47 -11.48
N SER A 76 -17.48 12.27 -12.36
CA SER A 76 -16.95 10.95 -12.68
C SER A 76 -15.45 10.93 -12.45
N THR A 77 -14.95 9.86 -11.86
CA THR A 77 -13.53 9.65 -11.63
C THR A 77 -13.09 8.39 -12.35
N LYS A 78 -12.04 8.53 -13.15
CA LYS A 78 -11.47 7.43 -13.93
C LYS A 78 -10.03 7.22 -13.52
N ALA A 79 -9.62 5.96 -13.46
CA ALA A 79 -8.25 5.61 -13.11
C ALA A 79 -7.69 4.61 -14.11
N ASN A 80 -6.42 4.80 -14.45
CA ASN A 80 -5.63 3.84 -15.22
C ASN A 80 -4.41 3.48 -14.39
N VAL A 81 -4.11 2.19 -14.31
CA VAL A 81 -2.91 1.71 -13.64
C VAL A 81 -2.23 0.74 -14.58
N VAL A 82 -0.93 0.91 -14.76
CA VAL A 82 -0.13 0.02 -15.59
C VAL A 82 0.88 -0.69 -14.71
N PHE A 83 0.80 -2.00 -14.71
CA PHE A 83 1.76 -2.87 -14.00
C PHE A 83 2.64 -3.61 -15.00
N LEU A 84 3.86 -3.91 -14.56
CA LEU A 84 4.70 -4.91 -15.20
C LEU A 84 4.73 -6.13 -14.28
N ILE A 85 4.26 -7.26 -14.78
CA ILE A 85 4.23 -8.52 -14.04
C ILE A 85 4.87 -9.59 -14.90
N ASP A 86 5.97 -10.15 -14.42
CA ASP A 86 6.79 -11.10 -15.17
C ASP A 86 7.15 -10.58 -16.57
N GLY A 87 7.48 -9.29 -16.65
CA GLY A 87 7.87 -8.63 -17.90
C GLY A 87 6.72 -8.28 -18.83
N LYS A 88 5.48 -8.58 -18.45
CA LYS A 88 4.30 -8.26 -19.25
C LYS A 88 3.62 -7.02 -18.75
N LYS A 89 3.23 -6.14 -19.66
CA LYS A 89 2.50 -4.93 -19.36
C LYS A 89 1.02 -5.25 -19.18
N ILE A 90 0.49 -4.95 -17.99
CA ILE A 90 -0.92 -5.15 -17.66
C ILE A 90 -1.56 -3.78 -17.46
N GLU A 91 -2.50 -3.45 -18.32
CA GLU A 91 -3.24 -2.18 -18.26
C GLU A 91 -4.57 -2.40 -17.54
N CYS A 92 -4.82 -1.61 -16.51
CA CYS A 92 -5.99 -1.69 -15.67
C CYS A 92 -6.74 -0.37 -15.72
N PHE A 93 -8.01 -0.43 -16.12
CA PHE A 93 -8.88 0.74 -16.17
C PHE A 93 -10.08 0.54 -15.25
N GLY A 94 -10.47 1.61 -14.57
CA GLY A 94 -11.66 1.57 -13.71
C GLY A 94 -12.24 2.94 -13.48
N GLU A 95 -13.48 2.94 -13.01
CA GLU A 95 -14.22 4.14 -12.65
C GLU A 95 -14.73 4.00 -11.23
N GLY A 96 -14.94 5.13 -10.58
CA GLY A 96 -15.47 5.15 -9.23
C GLY A 96 -16.00 6.52 -8.86
N ASN A 97 -16.49 6.64 -7.63
CA ASN A 97 -17.03 7.89 -7.11
C ASN A 97 -15.97 8.80 -6.51
N GLY A 98 -14.72 8.38 -6.51
CA GLY A 98 -13.58 9.15 -6.04
C GLY A 98 -12.27 8.46 -6.42
N PRO A 99 -11.11 9.09 -6.15
CA PRO A 99 -9.81 8.56 -6.59
C PRO A 99 -9.49 7.17 -6.06
N VAL A 100 -9.70 6.91 -4.78
CA VAL A 100 -9.38 5.60 -4.18
C VAL A 100 -10.31 4.53 -4.74
N ASN A 101 -11.61 4.81 -4.81
CA ASN A 101 -12.58 3.88 -5.35
C ASN A 101 -12.27 3.56 -6.81
N ALA A 102 -11.92 4.57 -7.61
CA ALA A 102 -11.58 4.38 -9.02
C ALA A 102 -10.30 3.53 -9.18
N LEU A 103 -9.27 3.80 -8.39
CA LEU A 103 -8.03 3.02 -8.40
C LEU A 103 -8.27 1.58 -7.97
N ASP A 104 -9.02 1.38 -6.89
CA ASP A 104 -9.36 0.05 -6.40
C ASP A 104 -10.16 -0.73 -7.44
N ASN A 105 -11.15 -0.10 -8.05
CA ASN A 105 -11.94 -0.72 -9.12
C ASN A 105 -11.10 -1.04 -10.35
N ALA A 106 -10.18 -0.15 -10.73
CA ALA A 106 -9.28 -0.39 -11.86
C ALA A 106 -8.49 -1.68 -11.63
N ILE A 107 -7.92 -1.83 -10.46
CA ILE A 107 -7.11 -3.00 -10.11
C ILE A 107 -8.00 -4.25 -10.04
N ARG A 108 -9.07 -4.21 -9.26
CA ARG A 108 -9.95 -5.38 -9.04
C ARG A 108 -10.62 -5.88 -10.32
N SER A 109 -11.12 -4.97 -11.16
CA SER A 109 -11.83 -5.34 -12.39
C SER A 109 -10.92 -5.99 -13.42
N ASN A 110 -9.61 -5.87 -13.26
CA ASN A 110 -8.64 -6.35 -14.22
C ASN A 110 -7.76 -7.50 -13.69
N PHE A 111 -8.04 -8.01 -12.50
CA PHE A 111 -7.26 -9.11 -11.93
C PHE A 111 -7.31 -10.39 -12.78
N LYS A 112 -8.37 -10.58 -13.55
CA LYS A 112 -8.46 -11.70 -14.50
C LYS A 112 -7.33 -11.69 -15.51
N LYS A 113 -6.77 -10.52 -15.81
CA LYS A 113 -5.62 -10.39 -16.70
C LYS A 113 -4.32 -10.88 -16.07
N VAL A 114 -4.32 -11.02 -14.74
CA VAL A 114 -3.16 -11.46 -13.97
C VAL A 114 -3.50 -12.81 -13.36
N GLU A 115 -3.45 -13.85 -14.17
CA GLU A 115 -3.80 -15.22 -13.76
C GLU A 115 -3.05 -15.64 -12.49
N LYS A 116 -1.78 -15.25 -12.39
CA LYS A 116 -0.91 -15.58 -11.27
C LYS A 116 -1.48 -15.14 -9.92
N TYR A 117 -2.17 -14.00 -9.87
CA TYR A 117 -2.64 -13.41 -8.61
C TYR A 117 -4.15 -13.38 -8.46
N TYR A 118 -4.88 -13.81 -9.48
CA TYR A 118 -6.35 -13.70 -9.48
C TYR A 118 -6.99 -14.33 -8.24
N ASN A 119 -6.57 -15.53 -7.89
CA ASN A 119 -7.15 -16.26 -6.76
C ASN A 119 -6.86 -15.59 -5.41
N PHE A 120 -5.75 -14.86 -5.32
CA PHE A 120 -5.38 -14.17 -4.09
C PHE A 120 -6.17 -12.89 -3.90
N PHE A 121 -6.52 -12.20 -4.97
CA PHE A 121 -7.20 -10.92 -4.90
C PHE A 121 -8.72 -11.03 -4.97
N SER A 122 -9.26 -12.17 -5.35
CA SER A 122 -10.70 -12.33 -5.57
C SER A 122 -11.53 -12.14 -4.31
N ASP A 123 -10.98 -12.43 -3.13
CA ASP A 123 -11.66 -12.26 -1.85
C ASP A 123 -11.21 -11.03 -1.07
N LEU A 124 -10.29 -10.25 -1.61
CA LEU A 124 -9.79 -9.03 -0.98
C LEU A 124 -10.86 -7.95 -0.94
N LYS A 125 -11.07 -7.35 0.24
CA LYS A 125 -12.04 -6.27 0.45
C LYS A 125 -11.36 -5.10 1.14
N LEU A 126 -11.67 -3.90 0.66
CA LEU A 126 -11.29 -2.67 1.33
C LEU A 126 -12.43 -2.29 2.27
N LEU A 127 -12.15 -2.28 3.59
CA LEU A 127 -13.16 -2.02 4.61
C LEU A 127 -13.26 -0.55 4.98
N ASP A 128 -12.15 0.13 5.06
CA ASP A 128 -12.13 1.52 5.52
C ASP A 128 -10.93 2.26 4.93
N TYR A 129 -11.09 3.57 4.88
CA TYR A 129 -10.10 4.46 4.31
C TYR A 129 -10.18 5.78 5.06
N LYS A 130 -9.05 6.19 5.65
CA LYS A 130 -8.96 7.41 6.44
C LYS A 130 -7.86 8.31 5.92
N VAL A 131 -8.16 9.59 5.81
CA VAL A 131 -7.23 10.60 5.34
C VAL A 131 -6.96 11.59 6.45
N ARG A 132 -5.70 11.90 6.66
CA ARG A 132 -5.29 12.93 7.60
C ARG A 132 -4.34 13.90 6.90
N ILE A 133 -4.62 15.18 7.04
CA ILE A 133 -3.75 16.22 6.51
C ILE A 133 -2.82 16.65 7.65
N LEU A 134 -1.53 16.58 7.37
CA LEU A 134 -0.49 16.95 8.33
C LEU A 134 0.10 18.29 7.91
N ASN A 135 0.13 19.24 8.83
CA ASN A 135 0.76 20.54 8.57
C ASN A 135 2.22 20.46 8.94
N THR A 136 3.07 20.41 7.91
CA THR A 136 4.52 20.41 8.08
C THR A 136 5.09 21.60 7.33
N GLY A 137 5.15 22.76 7.99
CA GLY A 137 5.68 23.97 7.38
C GLY A 137 4.74 24.56 6.33
N THR A 138 5.26 24.88 5.16
CA THR A 138 4.52 25.53 4.07
C THR A 138 3.77 24.58 3.17
N GLU A 139 4.04 23.28 3.27
CA GLU A 139 3.40 22.26 2.45
C GLU A 139 2.60 21.30 3.31
N ALA A 140 1.35 21.08 2.93
CA ALA A 140 0.53 20.06 3.57
C ALA A 140 0.95 18.68 3.06
N THR A 141 1.10 17.74 3.99
CA THR A 141 1.37 16.35 3.67
C THR A 141 0.13 15.54 4.01
N THR A 142 -0.22 14.59 3.16
CA THR A 142 -1.38 13.74 3.36
C THR A 142 -0.93 12.34 3.77
N ARG A 143 -1.57 11.82 4.82
CA ARG A 143 -1.39 10.44 5.27
C ARG A 143 -2.69 9.68 5.09
N VAL A 144 -2.63 8.56 4.39
CA VAL A 144 -3.79 7.71 4.10
C VAL A 144 -3.60 6.37 4.78
N LEU A 145 -4.61 5.95 5.54
CA LEU A 145 -4.65 4.64 6.20
C LEU A 145 -5.77 3.82 5.55
N ILE A 146 -5.46 2.60 5.13
CA ILE A 146 -6.43 1.69 4.53
C ILE A 146 -6.54 0.44 5.40
N GLU A 147 -7.77 0.04 5.69
CA GLU A 147 -8.08 -1.25 6.31
C GLU A 147 -8.58 -2.20 5.24
N SER A 148 -7.97 -3.36 5.17
CA SER A 148 -8.34 -4.43 4.23
C SER A 148 -8.61 -5.72 4.97
N THR A 149 -9.39 -6.61 4.35
CA THR A 149 -9.63 -7.95 4.86
C THR A 149 -9.83 -8.93 3.71
N ASP A 150 -9.91 -10.20 4.03
CA ASP A 150 -10.21 -11.26 3.07
C ASP A 150 -11.14 -12.29 3.72
N LYS A 151 -11.30 -13.45 3.09
CA LYS A 151 -12.18 -14.52 3.60
C LYS A 151 -11.79 -15.05 4.97
N THR A 152 -10.57 -14.78 5.44
CA THR A 152 -10.15 -15.19 6.80
C THR A 152 -10.83 -14.35 7.87
N GLY A 153 -11.38 -13.18 7.52
CA GLY A 153 -11.96 -12.25 8.48
C GLY A 153 -10.94 -11.42 9.24
N VAL A 154 -9.65 -11.66 9.04
CA VAL A 154 -8.59 -10.89 9.68
C VAL A 154 -8.34 -9.62 8.89
N SER A 155 -8.31 -8.49 9.58
CA SER A 155 -8.01 -7.19 8.96
C SER A 155 -6.52 -6.88 9.03
N TRP A 156 -6.04 -6.11 8.05
CA TRP A 156 -4.71 -5.53 8.10
C TRP A 156 -4.75 -4.07 7.65
N PHE A 157 -3.80 -3.29 8.15
CA PHE A 157 -3.77 -1.85 7.95
C PHE A 157 -2.49 -1.45 7.23
N THR A 158 -2.66 -0.61 6.21
CA THR A 158 -1.54 -0.08 5.45
C THR A 158 -1.62 1.43 5.38
N VAL A 159 -0.46 2.07 5.19
CA VAL A 159 -0.34 3.52 5.22
C VAL A 159 0.48 4.02 4.04
N GLY A 160 0.08 5.17 3.51
CA GLY A 160 0.84 5.88 2.48
C GLY A 160 0.89 7.36 2.82
N VAL A 161 1.98 8.00 2.45
CA VAL A 161 2.22 9.43 2.71
C VAL A 161 2.73 10.09 1.45
N SER A 162 2.16 11.24 1.14
CA SER A 162 2.58 12.07 -0.01
C SER A 162 1.96 13.46 0.14
N PRO A 163 2.58 14.51 -0.41
CA PRO A 163 1.89 15.79 -0.54
C PRO A 163 0.63 15.70 -1.40
N ASN A 164 0.58 14.72 -2.31
CA ASN A 164 -0.57 14.47 -3.16
C ASN A 164 -1.42 13.35 -2.57
N ILE A 165 -2.71 13.61 -2.32
CA ILE A 165 -3.63 12.64 -1.72
C ILE A 165 -3.80 11.39 -2.58
N ILE A 166 -3.78 11.53 -3.89
CA ILE A 166 -3.92 10.39 -4.80
C ILE A 166 -2.70 9.47 -4.68
N ASP A 167 -1.51 10.05 -4.65
CA ASP A 167 -0.27 9.28 -4.48
C ASP A 167 -0.21 8.60 -3.12
N ALA A 168 -0.59 9.31 -2.04
CA ALA A 168 -0.65 8.72 -0.70
C ALA A 168 -1.63 7.53 -0.67
N SER A 169 -2.79 7.70 -1.30
CA SER A 169 -3.80 6.65 -1.39
C SER A 169 -3.29 5.45 -2.19
N PHE A 170 -2.61 5.71 -3.30
CA PHE A 170 -2.06 4.66 -4.15
C PHE A 170 -0.99 3.85 -3.41
N LYS A 171 -0.10 4.52 -2.67
CA LYS A 171 0.92 3.84 -1.86
C LYS A 171 0.31 2.91 -0.82
N ALA A 172 -0.72 3.39 -0.11
CA ALA A 172 -1.42 2.57 0.88
C ALA A 172 -2.13 1.37 0.23
N LEU A 173 -2.73 1.60 -0.94
CA LEU A 173 -3.44 0.56 -1.68
C LEU A 173 -2.48 -0.53 -2.18
N ILE A 174 -1.34 -0.14 -2.75
CA ILE A 174 -0.34 -1.11 -3.23
C ILE A 174 0.23 -1.91 -2.06
N ASP A 175 0.50 -1.29 -0.93
CA ASP A 175 0.94 -2.03 0.26
C ASP A 175 -0.13 -3.04 0.70
N SER A 176 -1.41 -2.69 0.60
CA SER A 176 -2.50 -3.61 0.92
C SER A 176 -2.48 -4.85 0.04
N LEU A 177 -2.24 -4.66 -1.26
CA LEU A 177 -2.14 -5.77 -2.22
C LEU A 177 -0.88 -6.60 -1.99
N ASP A 178 0.24 -5.94 -1.82
CA ASP A 178 1.52 -6.62 -1.57
C ASP A 178 1.46 -7.46 -0.29
N TYR A 179 0.83 -6.92 0.76
CA TYR A 179 0.69 -7.66 2.01
C TYR A 179 -0.18 -8.91 1.84
N LYS A 180 -1.26 -8.82 1.07
CA LYS A 180 -2.10 -9.98 0.76
C LYS A 180 -1.27 -11.08 0.10
N LEU A 181 -0.45 -10.74 -0.88
CA LEU A 181 0.42 -11.69 -1.56
C LEU A 181 1.52 -12.22 -0.63
N TYR A 182 2.08 -11.35 0.18
CA TYR A 182 3.16 -11.71 1.10
C TYR A 182 2.70 -12.75 2.13
N LYS A 183 1.51 -12.58 2.70
CA LYS A 183 1.00 -13.50 3.72
C LYS A 183 0.49 -14.83 3.15
N GLU A 184 0.25 -14.92 1.84
CA GLU A 184 -0.25 -16.14 1.20
C GLU A 184 0.84 -17.13 0.77
N LYS A 185 2.09 -16.80 0.98
CA LYS A 185 3.20 -17.67 0.60
C LYS A 185 3.34 -18.90 1.50
#